data_f9a4c939a97b5cae524818e09fce3c0d
#
_entry.id   f9a4c939a97b5cae524818e09fce3c0d
#
_cell.length_a   1.000
_cell.length_b   1.000
_cell.length_c   1.000
_cell.angle_alpha   90.00
_cell.angle_beta   90.00
_cell.angle_gamma   90.00
#
_symmetry.space_group_name_H-M   'P 1'
#
loop_
_entity.id
_entity.type
_entity.pdbx_description
1 polymer ?
#
loop_
_entity_poly.entity_id
_entity_poly.type
_entity_poly.pdbx_seq_one_letter_code
_entity_poly.pdbx_strand_id
1 'polypeptide(L)'
;SDVRDASKYTIFGGSVALDGNTLNSRQFATSGRRERLAAHIYTGVERYYPGNEDPAYTENYKYIQSWLQIAYELEKYHTLNPHFSLGTYLKAYYSSRNFSHNYRATMMQAGEFAPTAHSRITYNEAFRANQFVGAGVCPIYQFNSVLQVRLGMYGFAPIFPIREESGKARYGKVFSQFEYMGELDLVVRLPFGSIC
;
A
#
# COMPACT_ATOMS: atom_id res chain seq x y z
N SER A 1 12.88 30.88 14.54
CA SER A 1 12.32 30.06 13.46
C SER A 1 12.35 28.62 13.89
N ASP A 2 11.17 28.01 13.94
CA ASP A 2 11.05 26.59 14.26
C ASP A 2 11.78 25.76 13.20
N VAL A 3 12.81 25.07 13.60
CA VAL A 3 13.50 24.09 12.77
C VAL A 3 12.88 22.74 13.06
N ARG A 4 12.20 22.17 12.05
CA ARG A 4 11.61 20.83 12.14
C ARG A 4 12.69 19.76 12.07
N ASP A 5 12.44 18.63 12.71
CA ASP A 5 13.27 17.45 12.58
C ASP A 5 13.26 16.92 11.15
N ALA A 6 14.37 16.33 10.71
CA ALA A 6 14.52 15.79 9.37
C ALA A 6 15.25 14.45 9.39
N SER A 7 14.76 13.51 8.59
CA SER A 7 15.42 12.23 8.33
C SER A 7 15.85 12.15 6.87
N LYS A 8 17.13 11.84 6.63
CA LYS A 8 17.68 11.59 5.29
C LYS A 8 18.04 10.11 5.16
N TYR A 9 17.67 9.52 4.03
CA TYR A 9 17.94 8.12 3.73
C TYR A 9 18.83 7.98 2.50
N THR A 10 19.79 7.07 2.60
CA THR A 10 20.53 6.53 1.44
C THR A 10 20.31 5.04 1.43
N ILE A 11 19.65 4.52 0.40
CA ILE A 11 19.21 3.12 0.34
C ILE A 11 19.73 2.49 -0.94
N PHE A 12 20.34 1.30 -0.82
CA PHE A 12 20.71 0.41 -1.92
C PHE A 12 19.88 -0.86 -1.81
N GLY A 13 19.50 -1.45 -2.94
CA GLY A 13 18.74 -2.68 -2.89
C GLY A 13 18.72 -3.42 -4.21
N GLY A 14 18.34 -4.68 -4.12
CA GLY A 14 18.05 -5.55 -5.24
C GLY A 14 16.65 -6.14 -5.10
N SER A 15 16.02 -6.47 -6.22
CA SER A 15 14.68 -7.05 -6.22
C SER A 15 14.53 -8.12 -7.29
N VAL A 16 13.64 -9.07 -7.00
CA VAL A 16 13.14 -10.05 -7.96
C VAL A 16 11.62 -10.04 -7.89
N ALA A 17 10.96 -10.14 -9.04
CA ALA A 17 9.51 -10.24 -9.10
C ALA A 17 9.09 -11.26 -10.15
N LEU A 18 8.04 -12.01 -9.83
CA LEU A 18 7.29 -12.86 -10.73
C LEU A 18 5.94 -12.20 -10.96
N ASP A 19 5.58 -11.94 -12.20
CA ASP A 19 4.31 -11.28 -12.57
C ASP A 19 3.63 -12.07 -13.68
N GLY A 20 2.48 -12.67 -13.38
CA GLY A 20 1.61 -13.36 -14.32
C GLY A 20 0.36 -12.52 -14.56
N ASN A 21 0.05 -12.18 -15.82
CA ASN A 21 -1.08 -11.33 -16.15
C ASN A 21 -1.86 -11.86 -17.36
N THR A 22 -3.13 -12.19 -17.13
CA THR A 22 -4.12 -12.62 -18.13
C THR A 22 -5.36 -11.74 -18.14
N LEU A 23 -5.29 -10.53 -17.54
CA LEU A 23 -6.41 -9.60 -17.53
C LEU A 23 -6.79 -9.17 -18.96
N ASN A 24 -8.09 -9.13 -19.23
CA ASN A 24 -8.63 -8.72 -20.54
C ASN A 24 -8.44 -7.23 -20.86
N SER A 25 -8.13 -6.43 -19.86
CA SER A 25 -7.84 -4.99 -20.01
C SER A 25 -6.78 -4.56 -19.01
N ARG A 26 -5.95 -3.60 -19.39
CA ARG A 26 -4.93 -3.00 -18.54
C ARG A 26 -5.53 -2.14 -17.42
N GLN A 27 -6.61 -1.46 -17.75
CA GLN A 27 -7.41 -0.66 -16.81
C GLN A 27 -8.83 -1.20 -16.82
N PHE A 28 -9.47 -1.22 -15.65
CA PHE A 28 -10.85 -1.62 -15.50
C PHE A 28 -11.18 -3.00 -16.09
N ALA A 29 -10.34 -4.00 -15.81
CA ALA A 29 -10.55 -5.38 -16.22
C ALA A 29 -11.90 -5.93 -15.70
N THR A 30 -12.51 -6.83 -16.48
CA THR A 30 -13.76 -7.53 -16.15
C THR A 30 -13.60 -9.04 -16.15
N SER A 31 -12.48 -9.55 -16.67
CA SER A 31 -12.13 -10.98 -16.67
C SER A 31 -10.62 -11.18 -16.63
N GLY A 32 -10.21 -12.36 -16.20
CA GLY A 32 -8.81 -12.76 -16.11
C GLY A 32 -8.22 -12.61 -14.71
N ARG A 33 -6.90 -12.78 -14.61
CA ARG A 33 -6.16 -12.81 -13.35
C ARG A 33 -4.82 -12.10 -13.53
N ARG A 34 -4.42 -11.36 -12.51
CA ARG A 34 -3.05 -10.90 -12.33
C ARG A 34 -2.54 -11.38 -10.98
N GLU A 35 -1.34 -11.90 -10.96
CA GLU A 35 -0.68 -12.37 -9.76
C GLU A 35 0.76 -11.89 -9.77
N ARG A 36 1.19 -11.30 -8.67
CA ARG A 36 2.54 -10.80 -8.52
C ARG A 36 3.11 -11.21 -7.17
N LEU A 37 4.29 -11.82 -7.20
CA LEU A 37 5.13 -12.06 -6.04
C LEU A 37 6.43 -11.25 -6.22
N ALA A 38 6.77 -10.42 -5.27
CA ALA A 38 8.00 -9.63 -5.29
C ALA A 38 8.77 -9.78 -3.98
N ALA A 39 10.08 -9.90 -4.09
CA ALA A 39 10.99 -9.88 -2.95
C ALA A 39 12.07 -8.82 -3.18
N HIS A 40 12.36 -8.04 -2.14
CA HIS A 40 13.35 -6.96 -2.17
C HIS A 40 14.26 -7.10 -0.97
N ILE A 41 15.57 -6.93 -1.20
CA ILE A 41 16.57 -6.84 -0.15
C ILE A 41 17.18 -5.45 -0.21
N TYR A 42 17.24 -4.78 0.92
CA TYR A 42 17.75 -3.43 1.04
C TYR A 42 18.81 -3.34 2.13
N THR A 43 19.75 -2.42 1.91
CA THR A 43 20.65 -1.90 2.94
C THR A 43 20.61 -0.39 2.88
N GLY A 44 20.42 0.26 4.02
CA GLY A 44 20.28 1.70 4.04
C GLY A 44 20.88 2.36 5.28
N VAL A 45 21.14 3.64 5.12
CA VAL A 45 21.64 4.54 6.16
C VAL A 45 20.59 5.61 6.39
N GLU A 46 20.09 5.70 7.61
CA GLU A 46 19.28 6.82 8.10
C GLU A 46 20.19 7.82 8.79
N ARG A 47 20.06 9.11 8.47
CA ARG A 47 20.65 10.23 9.18
C ARG A 47 19.52 11.10 9.70
N TYR A 48 19.37 11.17 11.01
CA TYR A 48 18.39 11.99 11.68
C TYR A 48 19.05 13.29 12.15
N TYR A 49 18.38 14.39 11.89
CA TYR A 49 18.75 15.74 12.32
C TYR A 49 17.63 16.27 13.19
N PRO A 50 17.86 16.42 14.52
CA PRO A 50 16.83 16.95 15.42
C PRO A 50 16.53 18.41 15.09
N GLY A 51 15.26 18.77 15.21
CA GLY A 51 14.80 20.15 15.18
C GLY A 51 14.88 20.81 16.56
N ASN A 52 14.23 21.97 16.69
CA ASN A 52 14.15 22.71 17.96
C ASN A 52 12.93 22.31 18.81
N GLU A 53 12.04 21.44 18.29
CA GLU A 53 10.75 21.16 18.94
C GLU A 53 10.86 20.14 20.09
N ASP A 54 11.88 19.30 20.13
CA ASP A 54 12.07 18.31 21.20
C ASP A 54 13.46 18.46 21.86
N PRO A 55 13.55 19.03 23.06
CA PRO A 55 14.82 19.17 23.77
C PRO A 55 15.48 17.87 24.18
N ALA A 56 14.77 16.73 24.09
CA ALA A 56 15.31 15.40 24.37
C ALA A 56 16.22 14.87 23.24
N TYR A 57 16.21 15.48 22.06
CA TYR A 57 16.98 15.05 20.89
C TYR A 57 17.92 16.16 20.41
N THR A 58 19.08 16.25 21.02
CA THR A 58 20.08 17.27 20.71
C THR A 58 21.18 16.79 19.78
N GLU A 59 21.27 15.50 19.49
CA GLU A 59 22.36 14.93 18.74
C GLU A 59 21.92 14.33 17.38
N ASN A 60 22.76 14.53 16.36
CA ASN A 60 22.61 13.87 15.08
C ASN A 60 22.76 12.36 15.24
N TYR A 61 21.84 11.61 14.69
CA TYR A 61 21.86 10.16 14.79
C TYR A 61 22.07 9.51 13.42
N LYS A 62 22.93 8.49 13.37
CA LYS A 62 23.17 7.68 12.17
C LYS A 62 22.88 6.23 12.48
N TYR A 63 22.00 5.63 11.70
CA TYR A 63 21.63 4.23 11.83
C TYR A 63 21.74 3.49 10.50
N ILE A 64 22.37 2.30 10.53
CA ILE A 64 22.53 1.43 9.36
C ILE A 64 21.69 0.19 9.60
N GLN A 65 20.89 -0.18 8.63
CA GLN A 65 20.06 -1.40 8.68
C GLN A 65 19.98 -2.08 7.32
N SER A 66 19.79 -3.39 7.36
CA SER A 66 19.43 -4.20 6.19
C SER A 66 18.09 -4.86 6.47
N TRP A 67 17.23 -4.96 5.45
CA TRP A 67 15.90 -5.53 5.61
C TRP A 67 15.42 -6.24 4.34
N LEU A 68 14.52 -7.17 4.55
CA LEU A 68 13.79 -7.89 3.51
C LEU A 68 12.37 -7.35 3.41
N GLN A 69 11.85 -7.23 2.19
CA GLN A 69 10.43 -7.01 1.92
C GLN A 69 9.92 -8.11 1.00
N ILE A 70 8.74 -8.63 1.30
CA ILE A 70 8.02 -9.59 0.47
C ILE A 70 6.62 -9.06 0.26
N ALA A 71 6.17 -9.03 -0.99
CA ALA A 71 4.83 -8.60 -1.35
C ALA A 71 4.20 -9.63 -2.28
N TYR A 72 2.99 -10.07 -1.94
CA TYR A 72 2.14 -10.88 -2.79
C TYR A 72 0.87 -10.11 -3.10
N GLU A 73 0.48 -10.05 -4.37
CA GLU A 73 -0.71 -9.37 -4.84
C GLU A 73 -1.43 -10.25 -5.86
N LEU A 74 -2.73 -10.47 -5.63
CA LEU A 74 -3.62 -11.21 -6.50
C LEU A 74 -4.84 -10.35 -6.83
N GLU A 75 -5.11 -10.22 -8.10
CA GLU A 75 -6.28 -9.56 -8.67
C GLU A 75 -6.95 -10.54 -9.63
N LYS A 76 -8.22 -10.83 -9.45
CA LYS A 76 -8.94 -11.80 -10.28
C LYS A 76 -10.35 -11.32 -10.55
N TYR A 77 -10.77 -11.40 -11.81
CA TYR A 77 -12.09 -11.02 -12.26
C TYR A 77 -12.80 -12.23 -12.88
N HIS A 78 -14.04 -12.43 -12.47
CA HIS A 78 -14.92 -13.47 -12.98
C HIS A 78 -16.11 -12.81 -13.67
N THR A 79 -16.32 -13.11 -14.94
CA THR A 79 -17.54 -12.76 -15.65
C THR A 79 -18.62 -13.77 -15.26
N LEU A 80 -19.67 -13.32 -14.57
CA LEU A 80 -20.79 -14.15 -14.13
C LEU A 80 -21.88 -14.22 -15.20
N ASN A 81 -22.11 -13.11 -15.90
CA ASN A 81 -23.00 -13.02 -17.04
C ASN A 81 -22.59 -11.82 -17.94
N PRO A 82 -23.21 -11.56 -19.09
CA PRO A 82 -22.82 -10.47 -20.00
C PRO A 82 -22.83 -9.07 -19.38
N HIS A 83 -23.59 -8.87 -18.32
CA HIS A 83 -23.73 -7.58 -17.65
C HIS A 83 -23.04 -7.51 -16.28
N PHE A 84 -22.65 -8.64 -15.70
CA PHE A 84 -22.13 -8.67 -14.33
C PHE A 84 -20.83 -9.44 -14.23
N SER A 85 -19.81 -8.78 -13.65
CA SER A 85 -18.54 -9.38 -13.28
C SER A 85 -18.23 -9.12 -11.81
N LEU A 86 -17.43 -10.00 -11.21
CA LEU A 86 -16.97 -9.87 -9.83
C LEU A 86 -15.45 -9.87 -9.81
N GLY A 87 -14.88 -8.79 -9.33
CA GLY A 87 -13.46 -8.67 -9.03
C GLY A 87 -13.18 -9.12 -7.59
N THR A 88 -12.05 -9.78 -7.38
CA THR A 88 -11.49 -10.09 -6.06
C THR A 88 -10.06 -9.61 -6.01
N TYR A 89 -9.65 -9.08 -4.87
CA TYR A 89 -8.32 -8.55 -4.61
C TYR A 89 -7.76 -9.11 -3.31
N LEU A 90 -6.49 -9.47 -3.31
CA LEU A 90 -5.75 -9.91 -2.12
C LEU A 90 -4.34 -9.32 -2.18
N LYS A 91 -3.87 -8.78 -1.07
CA LYS A 91 -2.48 -8.36 -0.89
C LYS A 91 -1.98 -8.78 0.46
N ALA A 92 -0.82 -9.44 0.49
CA ALA A 92 -0.06 -9.71 1.69
C ALA A 92 1.30 -9.03 1.58
N TYR A 93 1.73 -8.37 2.64
CA TYR A 93 2.98 -7.64 2.69
C TYR A 93 3.72 -7.91 4.00
N TYR A 94 5.01 -8.10 3.87
CA TYR A 94 5.93 -8.27 4.99
C TYR A 94 7.17 -7.43 4.78
N SER A 95 7.60 -6.71 5.81
CA SER A 95 8.89 -6.02 5.89
C SER A 95 9.53 -6.29 7.22
N SER A 96 10.80 -6.71 7.20
CA SER A 96 11.62 -6.86 8.42
C SER A 96 12.31 -5.55 8.83
N ARG A 97 11.92 -4.41 8.22
CA ARG A 97 12.53 -3.12 8.50
C ARG A 97 12.23 -2.69 9.94
N ASN A 98 13.26 -2.26 10.66
CA ASN A 98 13.11 -1.62 11.95
C ASN A 98 12.51 -0.21 11.77
N PHE A 99 11.94 0.33 12.84
CA PHE A 99 11.42 1.68 12.87
C PHE A 99 12.52 2.71 12.66
N SER A 100 12.16 3.79 11.98
CA SER A 100 12.97 4.98 11.88
C SER A 100 13.01 5.73 13.22
N HIS A 101 13.89 6.71 13.33
CA HIS A 101 14.09 7.44 14.59
C HIS A 101 12.82 8.12 15.10
N ASN A 102 11.98 8.65 14.19
CA ASN A 102 10.69 9.23 14.55
C ASN A 102 9.51 8.48 13.92
N TYR A 103 8.31 8.71 14.49
CA TYR A 103 7.07 8.07 14.04
C TYR A 103 6.73 8.40 12.57
N ARG A 104 6.76 9.68 12.18
CA ARG A 104 6.40 10.11 10.82
C ARG A 104 7.29 9.48 9.75
N ALA A 105 8.61 9.45 10.00
CA ALA A 105 9.55 8.81 9.10
C ALA A 105 9.30 7.29 8.98
N THR A 106 8.91 6.63 10.07
CA THR A 106 8.50 5.22 10.08
C THR A 106 7.27 5.00 9.21
N MET A 107 6.21 5.82 9.38
CA MET A 107 4.98 5.68 8.61
C MET A 107 5.16 5.95 7.11
N MET A 108 5.99 6.90 6.74
CA MET A 108 6.32 7.17 5.33
C MET A 108 7.06 5.99 4.67
N GLN A 109 7.80 5.20 5.43
CA GLN A 109 8.57 4.05 4.95
C GLN A 109 7.81 2.71 5.08
N ALA A 110 6.72 2.68 5.83
CA ALA A 110 5.89 1.50 6.00
C ALA A 110 5.19 1.11 4.69
N GLY A 111 4.95 -0.19 4.51
CA GLY A 111 4.24 -0.71 3.36
C GLY A 111 2.81 -0.17 3.28
N GLU A 112 2.35 0.09 2.07
CA GLU A 112 1.04 0.69 1.79
C GLU A 112 0.06 -0.33 1.21
N PHE A 113 -1.17 -0.30 1.71
CA PHE A 113 -2.29 -0.98 1.10
C PHE A 113 -3.09 0.00 0.22
N ALA A 114 -2.86 -0.07 -1.09
CA ALA A 114 -3.45 0.83 -2.07
C ALA A 114 -4.00 0.02 -3.26
N PRO A 115 -5.20 -0.59 -3.11
CA PRO A 115 -5.76 -1.48 -4.13
C PRO A 115 -6.29 -0.74 -5.36
N THR A 116 -6.67 0.54 -5.23
CA THR A 116 -7.30 1.32 -6.30
C THR A 116 -6.34 2.36 -6.87
N ALA A 117 -6.66 2.89 -8.06
CA ALA A 117 -5.88 3.96 -8.66
C ALA A 117 -5.86 5.23 -7.78
N HIS A 118 -7.02 5.57 -7.19
CA HIS A 118 -7.16 6.72 -6.31
C HIS A 118 -6.36 6.54 -5.01
N SER A 119 -6.42 5.37 -4.38
CA SER A 119 -5.69 5.11 -3.15
C SER A 119 -4.15 5.15 -3.32
N ARG A 120 -3.64 4.91 -4.56
CA ARG A 120 -2.20 4.98 -4.87
C ARG A 120 -1.63 6.39 -4.93
N ILE A 121 -2.45 7.39 -5.14
CA ILE A 121 -2.03 8.81 -5.23
C ILE A 121 -2.32 9.59 -3.94
N THR A 122 -3.05 8.98 -3.01
CA THR A 122 -3.45 9.63 -1.76
C THR A 122 -2.68 9.01 -0.60
N TYR A 123 -1.91 9.83 0.12
CA TYR A 123 -1.27 9.36 1.35
C TYR A 123 -2.32 9.15 2.44
N ASN A 124 -2.45 7.93 2.93
CA ASN A 124 -3.30 7.61 4.07
C ASN A 124 -2.53 6.72 5.06
N GLU A 125 -2.25 7.27 6.22
CA GLU A 125 -1.50 6.62 7.29
C GLU A 125 -2.22 5.37 7.83
N ALA A 126 -3.55 5.38 7.87
CA ALA A 126 -4.35 4.28 8.39
C ALA A 126 -4.17 2.97 7.61
N PHE A 127 -3.77 3.06 6.34
CA PHE A 127 -3.53 1.90 5.45
C PHE A 127 -2.04 1.56 5.29
N ARG A 128 -1.23 1.82 6.33
CA ARG A 128 0.21 1.56 6.30
C ARG A 128 0.66 0.69 7.47
N ALA A 129 1.46 -0.33 7.17
CA ALA A 129 2.11 -1.16 8.18
C ALA A 129 3.32 -1.90 7.59
N ASN A 130 4.22 -2.38 8.46
CA ASN A 130 5.33 -3.23 8.04
C ASN A 130 4.89 -4.66 7.70
N GLN A 131 3.75 -5.09 8.23
CA GLN A 131 3.21 -6.43 8.01
C GLN A 131 1.68 -6.35 7.99
N PHE A 132 1.06 -6.75 6.89
CA PHE A 132 -0.38 -6.70 6.75
C PHE A 132 -0.93 -7.70 5.73
N VAL A 133 -2.22 -7.95 5.85
CA VAL A 133 -3.05 -8.57 4.84
C VAL A 133 -4.19 -7.62 4.49
N GLY A 134 -4.49 -7.48 3.22
CA GLY A 134 -5.65 -6.75 2.75
C GLY A 134 -6.37 -7.54 1.68
N ALA A 135 -7.69 -7.46 1.68
CA ALA A 135 -8.54 -8.13 0.72
C ALA A 135 -9.68 -7.23 0.28
N GLY A 136 -10.27 -7.52 -0.88
CA GLY A 136 -11.39 -6.76 -1.37
C GLY A 136 -12.19 -7.47 -2.42
N VAL A 137 -13.39 -6.93 -2.65
CA VAL A 137 -14.30 -7.35 -3.71
C VAL A 137 -14.73 -6.14 -4.52
N CYS A 138 -14.98 -6.36 -5.80
CA CYS A 138 -15.39 -5.32 -6.72
C CYS A 138 -16.49 -5.87 -7.65
N PRO A 139 -17.77 -5.81 -7.24
CA PRO A 139 -18.87 -6.02 -8.17
C PRO A 139 -18.84 -4.96 -9.28
N ILE A 140 -19.07 -5.43 -10.50
CA ILE A 140 -19.00 -4.62 -11.72
C ILE A 140 -20.26 -4.87 -12.51
N TYR A 141 -21.01 -3.81 -12.80
CA TYR A 141 -22.17 -3.85 -13.68
C TYR A 141 -21.86 -3.14 -14.99
N GLN A 142 -22.03 -3.85 -16.10
CA GLN A 142 -21.84 -3.35 -17.45
C GLN A 142 -23.19 -3.07 -18.10
N PHE A 143 -23.54 -1.81 -18.30
CA PHE A 143 -24.75 -1.41 -18.99
C PHE A 143 -24.68 -1.77 -20.47
N ASN A 144 -23.50 -1.54 -21.07
CA ASN A 144 -23.18 -1.84 -22.46
C ASN A 144 -21.65 -1.95 -22.63
N SER A 145 -21.15 -2.03 -23.85
CA SER A 145 -19.71 -2.10 -24.16
C SER A 145 -18.92 -0.84 -23.78
N VAL A 146 -19.61 0.28 -23.56
CA VAL A 146 -19.00 1.60 -23.30
C VAL A 146 -19.08 1.96 -21.82
N LEU A 147 -20.19 1.69 -21.14
CA LEU A 147 -20.48 2.17 -19.79
C LEU A 147 -20.54 1.05 -18.79
N GLN A 148 -19.79 1.20 -17.70
CA GLN A 148 -19.83 0.30 -16.54
C GLN A 148 -19.75 1.05 -15.22
N VAL A 149 -20.35 0.48 -14.17
CA VAL A 149 -20.24 0.92 -12.78
C VAL A 149 -19.49 -0.14 -12.00
N ARG A 150 -18.58 0.29 -11.12
CA ARG A 150 -17.77 -0.56 -10.26
C ARG A 150 -17.93 -0.10 -8.81
N LEU A 151 -18.11 -1.04 -7.90
CA LEU A 151 -18.12 -0.74 -6.46
C LEU A 151 -17.00 -1.54 -5.77
N GLY A 152 -15.86 -0.90 -5.55
CA GLY A 152 -14.75 -1.48 -4.81
C GLY A 152 -15.00 -1.41 -3.30
N MET A 153 -14.83 -2.52 -2.61
CA MET A 153 -14.90 -2.61 -1.14
C MET A 153 -13.67 -3.38 -0.66
N TYR A 154 -12.86 -2.77 0.19
CA TYR A 154 -11.58 -3.32 0.60
C TYR A 154 -11.42 -3.23 2.12
N GLY A 155 -10.83 -4.26 2.70
CA GLY A 155 -10.44 -4.31 4.10
C GLY A 155 -8.94 -4.46 4.25
N PHE A 156 -8.38 -3.83 5.27
CA PHE A 156 -6.97 -3.83 5.62
C PHE A 156 -6.79 -4.26 7.07
N ALA A 157 -5.90 -5.20 7.31
CA ALA A 157 -5.59 -5.74 8.63
C ALA A 157 -4.07 -5.77 8.84
N PRO A 158 -3.48 -4.79 9.55
CA PRO A 158 -2.11 -4.89 9.98
C PRO A 158 -1.94 -6.02 10.98
N ILE A 159 -0.91 -6.85 10.82
CA ILE A 159 -0.58 -7.88 11.81
C ILE A 159 -0.17 -7.20 13.11
N PHE A 160 0.72 -6.21 13.01
CA PHE A 160 1.10 -5.33 14.11
C PHE A 160 0.90 -3.87 13.66
N PRO A 161 -0.16 -3.18 14.10
CA PRO A 161 -0.33 -1.76 13.80
C PRO A 161 0.81 -0.94 14.39
N ILE A 162 1.24 0.08 13.65
CA ILE A 162 2.26 1.01 14.11
C ILE A 162 1.55 2.13 14.86
N ARG A 163 1.95 2.40 16.09
CA ARG A 163 1.37 3.44 16.95
C ARG A 163 2.43 4.45 17.36
N GLU A 164 2.00 5.68 17.56
CA GLU A 164 2.84 6.73 18.10
C GLU A 164 2.82 6.67 19.63
N GLU A 165 4.01 6.69 20.22
CA GLU A 165 4.22 6.84 21.65
C GLU A 165 5.40 7.79 21.89
N SER A 166 5.12 8.99 22.38
CA SER A 166 6.12 10.03 22.64
C SER A 166 6.99 10.34 21.40
N GLY A 167 6.38 10.55 20.22
CA GLY A 167 7.06 10.85 18.97
C GLY A 167 7.78 9.67 18.30
N LYS A 168 7.79 8.49 18.94
CA LYS A 168 8.40 7.26 18.43
C LYS A 168 7.36 6.25 17.96
N ALA A 169 7.74 5.42 17.00
CA ALA A 169 6.90 4.32 16.55
C ALA A 169 7.05 3.10 17.47
N ARG A 170 5.93 2.46 17.79
CA ARG A 170 5.87 1.18 18.48
C ARG A 170 4.86 0.24 17.82
N TYR A 171 5.07 -1.06 17.96
CA TYR A 171 4.10 -2.05 17.53
C TYR A 171 2.95 -2.14 18.56
N GLY A 172 1.73 -2.07 18.05
CA GLY A 172 0.51 -2.38 18.80
C GLY A 172 0.29 -3.88 18.97
N LYS A 173 -0.85 -4.25 19.56
CA LYS A 173 -1.25 -5.66 19.73
C LYS A 173 -1.58 -6.28 18.38
N VAL A 174 -1.35 -7.59 18.24
CA VAL A 174 -1.65 -8.37 17.04
C VAL A 174 -3.11 -8.20 16.64
N PHE A 175 -3.38 -7.88 15.36
CA PHE A 175 -4.71 -7.70 14.76
C PHE A 175 -5.66 -6.81 15.59
N SER A 176 -5.14 -5.76 16.22
CA SER A 176 -5.94 -4.84 17.03
C SER A 176 -6.53 -3.65 16.25
N GLN A 177 -6.33 -3.62 14.93
CA GLN A 177 -6.80 -2.56 14.04
C GLN A 177 -7.29 -3.16 12.74
N PHE A 178 -8.41 -2.63 12.24
CA PHE A 178 -8.97 -2.98 10.95
C PHE A 178 -9.47 -1.70 10.29
N GLU A 179 -9.11 -1.51 9.01
CA GLU A 179 -9.54 -0.35 8.24
C GLU A 179 -10.28 -0.79 6.99
N TYR A 180 -11.22 0.03 6.56
CA TYR A 180 -12.03 -0.25 5.39
C TYR A 180 -12.02 0.94 4.44
N MET A 181 -12.02 0.68 3.15
CA MET A 181 -12.23 1.70 2.13
C MET A 181 -13.24 1.21 1.10
N GLY A 182 -14.01 2.15 0.56
CA GLY A 182 -14.92 1.93 -0.55
C GLY A 182 -14.66 2.94 -1.66
N GLU A 183 -14.82 2.52 -2.91
CA GLU A 183 -14.70 3.35 -4.10
C GLU A 183 -15.82 3.01 -5.07
N LEU A 184 -16.48 4.04 -5.59
CA LEU A 184 -17.51 3.90 -6.61
C LEU A 184 -17.03 4.59 -7.89
N ASP A 185 -16.87 3.79 -8.95
CA ASP A 185 -16.39 4.27 -10.23
C ASP A 185 -17.50 4.18 -11.29
N LEU A 186 -17.67 5.26 -12.05
CA LEU A 186 -18.40 5.27 -13.30
C LEU A 186 -17.39 5.31 -14.46
N VAL A 187 -17.21 4.19 -15.15
CA VAL A 187 -16.19 4.06 -16.18
C VAL A 187 -16.81 4.14 -17.56
N VAL A 188 -16.31 5.06 -18.38
CA VAL A 188 -16.66 5.20 -19.79
C VAL A 188 -15.48 4.75 -20.64
N ARG A 189 -15.68 3.70 -21.45
CA ARG A 189 -14.68 3.17 -22.37
C ARG A 189 -14.77 3.89 -23.71
N LEU A 190 -13.68 4.49 -24.15
CA LEU A 190 -13.54 5.14 -25.43
C LEU A 190 -12.56 4.36 -26.31
N PRO A 191 -12.59 4.52 -27.65
CA PRO A 191 -11.67 3.81 -28.55
C PRO A 191 -10.18 4.07 -28.26
N PHE A 192 -9.86 5.20 -27.62
CA PHE A 192 -8.50 5.63 -27.29
C PHE A 192 -8.16 5.51 -25.79
N GLY A 193 -9.06 4.98 -24.94
CA GLY A 193 -8.85 4.80 -23.50
C GLY A 193 -10.13 4.75 -22.70
N SER A 194 -9.99 4.79 -21.37
CA SER A 194 -11.12 4.83 -20.44
C SER A 194 -11.04 6.06 -19.55
N ILE A 195 -12.19 6.66 -19.26
CA ILE A 195 -12.36 7.77 -18.31
C ILE A 195 -13.14 7.24 -17.11
N CYS A 196 -12.69 7.62 -15.90
CA CYS A 196 -13.31 7.29 -14.63
C CYS A 196 -13.52 8.58 -13.83
#